data_5ef0c86bb47c9012da3fe3b1ce0a5d1f
#
_entry.id   5ef0c86bb47c9012da3fe3b1ce0a5d1f
#
_cell.length_a   1.000
_cell.length_b   1.000
_cell.length_c   1.000
_cell.angle_alpha   90.00
_cell.angle_beta   90.00
_cell.angle_gamma   90.00
#
_symmetry.space_group_name_H-M   'P 1'
#
loop_
_entity.id
_entity.type
_entity.pdbx_description
1 polymer ?
#
loop_
_entity_poly.entity_id
_entity_poly.type
_entity_poly.pdbx_seq_one_letter_code
_entity_poly.pdbx_strand_id
1 'polypeptide(L)'
;MSAKLINGKDIAAQVRQRVAAGVEARKQKGLRVPGLAVVLVGNDPASQVYVGNKRKACEQAGILSLSYDLPADTSQQALEALVDELNENPTVDGILVQLPLPSHLDADPILVKIRPDKDVDGFHPYNIGRLMQRKPALRPCTPAGVITLL
;
A
#
# COMPACT_ATOMS: atom_id res chain seq x y z
N MET A 1 -5.19 -4.08 -39.79
CA MET A 1 -4.36 -3.79 -38.60
C MET A 1 -4.82 -4.72 -37.48
N SER A 2 -3.95 -5.54 -36.90
CA SER A 2 -4.30 -6.43 -35.80
C SER A 2 -4.21 -5.67 -34.47
N ALA A 3 -5.20 -5.85 -33.57
CA ALA A 3 -5.17 -5.27 -32.24
C ALA A 3 -4.04 -5.91 -31.40
N LYS A 4 -3.34 -5.10 -30.60
CA LYS A 4 -2.36 -5.58 -29.63
C LYS A 4 -3.07 -5.86 -28.30
N LEU A 5 -2.95 -7.08 -27.80
CA LEU A 5 -3.49 -7.44 -26.49
C LEU A 5 -2.64 -6.85 -25.36
N ILE A 6 -3.26 -6.09 -24.46
CA ILE A 6 -2.63 -5.64 -23.22
C ILE A 6 -2.85 -6.72 -22.16
N ASN A 7 -1.80 -7.51 -21.87
CA ASN A 7 -1.88 -8.57 -20.86
C ASN A 7 -1.47 -8.06 -19.48
N GLY A 8 -2.44 -7.66 -18.67
CA GLY A 8 -2.20 -7.14 -17.32
C GLY A 8 -1.52 -8.13 -16.37
N LYS A 9 -1.73 -9.45 -16.55
CA LYS A 9 -1.05 -10.48 -15.73
C LYS A 9 0.45 -10.49 -15.97
N ASP A 10 0.87 -10.44 -17.22
CA ASP A 10 2.29 -10.46 -17.59
C ASP A 10 2.99 -9.19 -17.14
N ILE A 11 2.34 -8.03 -17.33
CA ILE A 11 2.87 -6.75 -16.89
C ILE A 11 3.01 -6.71 -15.36
N ALA A 12 2.00 -7.18 -14.63
CA ALA A 12 2.05 -7.28 -13.18
C ALA A 12 3.15 -8.25 -12.69
N ALA A 13 3.39 -9.36 -13.41
CA ALA A 13 4.49 -10.28 -13.10
C ALA A 13 5.85 -9.61 -13.29
N GLN A 14 6.05 -8.87 -14.37
CA GLN A 14 7.29 -8.12 -14.63
C GLN A 14 7.55 -7.06 -13.56
N VAL A 15 6.49 -6.32 -13.11
CA VAL A 15 6.61 -5.34 -12.02
C VAL A 15 7.05 -6.04 -10.72
N ARG A 16 6.41 -7.15 -10.34
CA ARG A 16 6.79 -7.91 -9.14
C ARG A 16 8.22 -8.44 -9.21
N GLN A 17 8.66 -8.96 -10.35
CA GLN A 17 10.04 -9.43 -10.54
C GLN A 17 11.05 -8.28 -10.37
N ARG A 18 10.76 -7.09 -10.93
CA ARG A 18 11.60 -5.90 -10.77
C ARG A 18 11.71 -5.47 -9.31
N VAL A 19 10.59 -5.48 -8.59
CA VAL A 19 10.56 -5.17 -7.15
C VAL A 19 11.38 -6.20 -6.36
N ALA A 20 11.18 -7.50 -6.61
CA ALA A 20 11.92 -8.56 -5.96
C ALA A 20 13.44 -8.44 -6.18
N ALA A 21 13.86 -8.13 -7.41
CA ALA A 21 15.27 -7.88 -7.71
C ALA A 21 15.83 -6.68 -6.94
N GLY A 22 15.04 -5.61 -6.81
CA GLY A 22 15.41 -4.44 -5.99
C GLY A 22 15.55 -4.76 -4.50
N VAL A 23 14.65 -5.57 -3.95
CA VAL A 23 14.73 -6.03 -2.55
C VAL A 23 15.96 -6.91 -2.34
N GLU A 24 16.25 -7.82 -3.25
CA GLU A 24 17.43 -8.69 -3.17
C GLU A 24 18.73 -7.88 -3.24
N ALA A 25 18.82 -6.91 -4.14
CA ALA A 25 19.96 -6.00 -4.22
C ALA A 25 20.18 -5.19 -2.92
N ARG A 26 19.12 -4.86 -2.18
CA ARG A 26 19.22 -4.23 -0.84
C ARG A 26 19.81 -5.21 0.18
N LYS A 27 19.35 -6.47 0.20
CA LYS A 27 19.87 -7.51 1.11
C LYS A 27 21.36 -7.73 0.88
N GLN A 28 21.81 -7.81 -0.39
CA GLN A 28 23.21 -7.99 -0.74
C GLN A 28 24.10 -6.84 -0.25
N LYS A 29 23.53 -5.64 -0.07
CA LYS A 29 24.21 -4.47 0.51
C LYS A 29 24.14 -4.43 2.04
N GLY A 30 23.63 -5.45 2.70
CA GLY A 30 23.42 -5.48 4.15
C GLY A 30 22.32 -4.53 4.65
N LEU A 31 21.45 -4.03 3.77
CA LEU A 31 20.35 -3.15 4.13
C LEU A 31 19.11 -3.98 4.49
N ARG A 32 18.31 -3.48 5.44
CA ARG A 32 17.03 -4.14 5.77
C ARG A 32 16.10 -4.15 4.56
N VAL A 33 15.20 -5.13 4.50
CA VAL A 33 14.12 -5.17 3.51
C VAL A 33 13.06 -4.10 3.82
N PRO A 34 12.35 -3.61 2.79
CA PRO A 34 11.23 -2.71 3.02
C PRO A 34 10.11 -3.41 3.79
N GLY A 35 9.43 -2.65 4.67
CA GLY A 35 8.28 -3.11 5.43
C GLY A 35 7.00 -2.41 4.99
N LEU A 36 5.93 -3.20 4.75
CA LEU A 36 4.59 -2.72 4.45
C LEU A 36 3.63 -3.13 5.57
N ALA A 37 3.07 -2.15 6.26
CA ALA A 37 1.96 -2.36 7.18
C ALA A 37 0.63 -2.32 6.43
N VAL A 38 -0.16 -3.39 6.56
CA VAL A 38 -1.50 -3.49 5.97
C VAL A 38 -2.51 -3.61 7.10
N VAL A 39 -3.37 -2.62 7.21
CA VAL A 39 -4.43 -2.54 8.23
C VAL A 39 -5.76 -2.90 7.58
N LEU A 40 -6.45 -3.88 8.16
CA LEU A 40 -7.79 -4.30 7.79
C LEU A 40 -8.70 -4.17 9.02
N VAL A 41 -9.83 -3.50 8.89
CA VAL A 41 -10.82 -3.38 9.96
C VAL A 41 -12.10 -4.09 9.57
N GLY A 42 -12.51 -5.05 10.39
CA GLY A 42 -13.72 -5.85 10.13
C GLY A 42 -13.49 -7.02 9.18
N ASN A 43 -14.61 -7.56 8.69
CA ASN A 43 -14.65 -8.85 8.00
C ASN A 43 -15.23 -8.76 6.58
N ASP A 44 -15.10 -7.61 5.90
CA ASP A 44 -15.59 -7.50 4.51
C ASP A 44 -14.88 -8.51 3.61
N PRO A 45 -15.62 -9.42 2.94
CA PRO A 45 -15.02 -10.51 2.17
C PRO A 45 -14.16 -10.04 1.00
N ALA A 46 -14.54 -8.93 0.34
CA ALA A 46 -13.77 -8.38 -0.77
C ALA A 46 -12.43 -7.83 -0.27
N SER A 47 -12.46 -7.09 0.84
CA SER A 47 -11.26 -6.55 1.49
C SER A 47 -10.30 -7.65 1.94
N GLN A 48 -10.82 -8.76 2.48
CA GLN A 48 -10.01 -9.92 2.87
C GLN A 48 -9.27 -10.53 1.67
N VAL A 49 -9.93 -10.66 0.52
CA VAL A 49 -9.30 -11.16 -0.71
C VAL A 49 -8.20 -10.21 -1.18
N TYR A 50 -8.45 -8.90 -1.20
CA TYR A 50 -7.46 -7.90 -1.60
C TYR A 50 -6.25 -7.90 -0.67
N VAL A 51 -6.45 -7.90 0.63
CA VAL A 51 -5.38 -7.96 1.62
C VAL A 51 -4.59 -9.26 1.50
N GLY A 52 -5.27 -10.40 1.33
CA GLY A 52 -4.62 -11.70 1.09
C GLY A 52 -3.71 -11.69 -0.14
N ASN A 53 -4.15 -11.07 -1.23
CA ASN A 53 -3.35 -10.93 -2.45
C ASN A 53 -2.14 -10.00 -2.24
N LYS A 54 -2.31 -8.91 -1.48
CA LYS A 54 -1.21 -7.98 -1.13
C LYS A 54 -0.14 -8.68 -0.28
N ARG A 55 -0.55 -9.45 0.73
CA ARG A 55 0.37 -10.24 1.57
C ARG A 55 1.20 -11.22 0.75
N LYS A 56 0.54 -11.99 -0.13
CA LYS A 56 1.23 -12.91 -1.04
C LYS A 56 2.21 -12.20 -1.98
N ALA A 57 1.82 -11.03 -2.50
CA ALA A 57 2.70 -10.25 -3.38
C ALA A 57 3.93 -9.71 -2.62
N CYS A 58 3.77 -9.26 -1.36
CA CYS A 58 4.88 -8.85 -0.50
C CYS A 58 5.83 -10.02 -0.24
N GLU A 59 5.31 -11.19 0.13
CA GLU A 59 6.10 -12.40 0.36
C GLU A 59 6.91 -12.78 -0.88
N GLN A 60 6.27 -12.82 -2.06
CA GLN A 60 6.94 -13.12 -3.33
C GLN A 60 8.01 -12.10 -3.70
N ALA A 61 7.83 -10.85 -3.34
CA ALA A 61 8.80 -9.77 -3.59
C ALA A 61 9.87 -9.64 -2.51
N GLY A 62 9.78 -10.41 -1.41
CA GLY A 62 10.71 -10.33 -0.28
C GLY A 62 10.52 -9.08 0.59
N ILE A 63 9.37 -8.43 0.52
CA ILE A 63 8.97 -7.30 1.37
C ILE A 63 8.44 -7.86 2.70
N LEU A 64 8.83 -7.26 3.82
CA LEU A 64 8.27 -7.57 5.14
C LEU A 64 6.80 -7.12 5.18
N SER A 65 5.87 -8.08 5.26
CA SER A 65 4.45 -7.79 5.41
C SER A 65 4.05 -7.80 6.88
N LEU A 66 3.64 -6.66 7.39
CA LEU A 66 3.12 -6.48 8.75
C LEU A 66 1.60 -6.34 8.66
N SER A 67 0.87 -7.29 9.26
CA SER A 67 -0.59 -7.37 9.13
C SER A 67 -1.26 -7.01 10.44
N TYR A 68 -2.23 -6.10 10.36
CA TYR A 68 -3.04 -5.61 11.46
C TYR A 68 -4.52 -5.85 11.14
N ASP A 69 -5.04 -7.01 11.56
CA ASP A 69 -6.43 -7.39 11.36
C ASP A 69 -7.20 -6.98 12.64
N LEU A 70 -7.96 -5.91 12.53
CA LEU A 70 -8.68 -5.30 13.65
C LEU A 70 -10.15 -5.74 13.67
N PRO A 71 -10.76 -5.89 14.85
CA PRO A 71 -12.17 -6.18 14.99
C PRO A 71 -13.06 -5.14 14.30
N ALA A 72 -14.27 -5.55 13.91
CA ALA A 72 -15.23 -4.66 13.24
C ALA A 72 -15.73 -3.50 14.14
N ASP A 73 -15.64 -3.66 15.46
CA ASP A 73 -16.02 -2.67 16.46
C ASP A 73 -14.85 -1.78 16.92
N THR A 74 -13.72 -1.85 16.24
CA THR A 74 -12.56 -0.97 16.51
C THR A 74 -12.99 0.49 16.49
N SER A 75 -12.63 1.24 17.52
CA SER A 75 -12.97 2.66 17.59
C SER A 75 -12.08 3.51 16.68
N GLN A 76 -12.58 4.70 16.27
CA GLN A 76 -11.82 5.69 15.53
C GLN A 76 -10.49 6.00 16.23
N GLN A 77 -10.53 6.26 17.51
CA GLN A 77 -9.36 6.60 18.31
C GLN A 77 -8.32 5.47 18.35
N ALA A 78 -8.77 4.21 18.43
CA ALA A 78 -7.84 3.06 18.43
C ALA A 78 -7.16 2.90 17.08
N LEU A 79 -7.90 3.10 15.97
CA LEU A 79 -7.33 3.05 14.63
C LEU A 79 -6.34 4.20 14.39
N GLU A 80 -6.67 5.41 14.85
CA GLU A 80 -5.77 6.56 14.78
C GLU A 80 -4.47 6.34 15.57
N ALA A 81 -4.58 5.80 16.79
CA ALA A 81 -3.41 5.48 17.61
C ALA A 81 -2.50 4.44 16.94
N LEU A 82 -3.08 3.43 16.28
CA LEU A 82 -2.29 2.46 15.50
C LEU A 82 -1.57 3.16 14.34
N VAL A 83 -2.20 4.08 13.63
CA VAL A 83 -1.55 4.81 12.54
C VAL A 83 -0.38 5.66 13.07
N ASP A 84 -0.53 6.30 14.24
CA ASP A 84 0.56 7.03 14.89
C ASP A 84 1.74 6.10 15.23
N GLU A 85 1.47 4.92 15.79
CA GLU A 85 2.50 3.92 16.07
C GLU A 85 3.23 3.48 14.78
N LEU A 86 2.49 3.20 13.70
CA LEU A 86 3.06 2.80 12.42
C LEU A 86 3.87 3.91 11.76
N ASN A 87 3.46 5.15 11.92
CA ASN A 87 4.22 6.30 11.44
C ASN A 87 5.61 6.39 12.08
N GLU A 88 5.71 6.11 13.37
CA GLU A 88 6.98 6.18 14.11
C GLU A 88 7.81 4.89 14.02
N ASN A 89 7.23 3.80 13.55
CA ASN A 89 7.92 2.52 13.46
C ASN A 89 8.99 2.54 12.34
N PRO A 90 10.29 2.37 12.69
CA PRO A 90 11.38 2.43 11.70
C PRO A 90 11.43 1.22 10.77
N THR A 91 10.70 0.14 11.07
CA THR A 91 10.63 -1.04 10.21
C THR A 91 9.50 -0.94 9.18
N VAL A 92 8.61 0.05 9.30
CA VAL A 92 7.49 0.33 8.40
C VAL A 92 7.90 1.42 7.41
N ASP A 93 8.01 1.08 6.14
CA ASP A 93 8.28 2.03 5.05
C ASP A 93 7.00 2.47 4.33
N GLY A 94 5.93 1.68 4.46
CA GLY A 94 4.65 2.00 3.87
C GLY A 94 3.50 1.54 4.76
N ILE A 95 2.42 2.33 4.75
CA ILE A 95 1.18 2.05 5.47
C ILE A 95 0.04 2.02 4.46
N LEU A 96 -0.79 0.98 4.56
CA LEU A 96 -1.99 0.81 3.76
C LEU A 96 -3.15 0.50 4.70
N VAL A 97 -4.15 1.37 4.71
CA VAL A 97 -5.43 1.11 5.39
C VAL A 97 -6.43 0.68 4.34
N GLN A 98 -6.88 -0.58 4.42
CA GLN A 98 -7.79 -1.14 3.43
C GLN A 98 -9.19 -0.54 3.56
N LEU A 99 -9.65 0.07 2.47
CA LEU A 99 -11.02 0.58 2.35
C LEU A 99 -11.94 -0.49 1.71
N PRO A 100 -13.26 -0.46 2.00
CA PRO A 100 -13.95 0.48 2.89
C PRO A 100 -13.72 0.15 4.38
N LEU A 101 -13.80 1.16 5.24
CA LEU A 101 -13.88 0.98 6.68
C LEU A 101 -15.33 0.71 7.11
N PRO A 102 -15.57 0.09 8.30
CA PRO A 102 -16.88 0.03 8.92
C PRO A 102 -17.53 1.42 9.02
N SER A 103 -18.86 1.49 8.87
CA SER A 103 -19.62 2.75 8.72
C SER A 103 -19.54 3.73 9.89
N HIS A 104 -19.11 3.28 11.06
CA HIS A 104 -18.89 4.13 12.24
C HIS A 104 -17.52 4.81 12.27
N LEU A 105 -16.64 4.46 11.33
CA LEU A 105 -15.30 5.05 11.18
C LEU A 105 -15.30 6.08 10.04
N ASP A 106 -14.64 7.20 10.27
CA ASP A 106 -14.36 8.20 9.25
C ASP A 106 -12.96 7.91 8.64
N ALA A 107 -12.94 7.66 7.32
CA ALA A 107 -11.71 7.33 6.63
C ALA A 107 -10.80 8.56 6.42
N ASP A 108 -11.36 9.74 6.24
CA ASP A 108 -10.60 10.93 5.87
C ASP A 108 -9.54 11.33 6.92
N PRO A 109 -9.87 11.42 8.23
CA PRO A 109 -8.86 11.68 9.25
C PRO A 109 -7.76 10.61 9.30
N ILE A 110 -8.12 9.33 9.08
CA ILE A 110 -7.17 8.22 9.07
C ILE A 110 -6.18 8.35 7.93
N LEU A 111 -6.65 8.61 6.71
CA LEU A 111 -5.80 8.73 5.53
C LEU A 111 -4.86 9.94 5.61
N VAL A 112 -5.36 11.07 6.14
CA VAL A 112 -4.54 12.29 6.34
C VAL A 112 -3.52 12.11 7.47
N LYS A 113 -3.78 11.22 8.43
CA LYS A 113 -2.87 10.94 9.53
C LYS A 113 -1.65 10.10 9.11
N ILE A 114 -1.76 9.32 8.05
CA ILE A 114 -0.62 8.58 7.49
C ILE A 114 0.43 9.59 7.03
N ARG A 115 1.69 9.41 7.41
CA ARG A 115 2.77 10.26 6.91
C ARG A 115 2.85 10.19 5.38
N PRO A 116 2.98 11.34 4.69
CA PRO A 116 3.03 11.37 3.22
C PRO A 116 4.11 10.48 2.59
N ASP A 117 5.23 10.28 3.28
CA ASP A 117 6.34 9.42 2.83
C ASP A 117 6.08 7.93 3.06
N LYS A 118 5.04 7.57 3.85
CA LYS A 118 4.57 6.21 4.08
C LYS A 118 3.21 5.91 3.45
N ASP A 119 2.55 6.89 2.81
CA ASP A 119 1.26 6.74 2.13
C ASP A 119 1.44 6.01 0.79
N VAL A 120 1.44 4.67 0.82
CA VAL A 120 1.69 3.86 -0.38
C VAL A 120 0.52 3.85 -1.37
N ASP A 121 -0.68 4.19 -0.95
CA ASP A 121 -1.82 4.34 -1.86
C ASP A 121 -1.83 5.70 -2.58
N GLY A 122 -1.05 6.68 -2.09
CA GLY A 122 -0.89 7.99 -2.70
C GLY A 122 -2.12 8.90 -2.56
N PHE A 123 -2.98 8.67 -1.56
CA PHE A 123 -4.22 9.43 -1.34
C PHE A 123 -4.03 10.65 -0.44
N HIS A 124 -2.91 10.74 0.27
CA HIS A 124 -2.65 11.88 1.14
C HIS A 124 -2.66 13.19 0.33
N PRO A 125 -3.34 14.26 0.81
CA PRO A 125 -3.44 15.54 0.09
C PRO A 125 -2.08 16.12 -0.32
N TYR A 126 -1.04 15.92 0.47
CA TYR A 126 0.33 16.32 0.13
C TYR A 126 0.82 15.61 -1.16
N ASN A 127 0.63 14.30 -1.27
CA ASN A 127 1.05 13.52 -2.44
C ASN A 127 0.26 13.90 -3.69
N ILE A 128 -1.06 14.09 -3.54
CA ILE A 128 -1.92 14.60 -4.63
C ILE A 128 -1.49 16.00 -5.06
N GLY A 129 -1.22 16.90 -4.12
CA GLY A 129 -0.75 18.25 -4.42
C GLY A 129 0.58 18.26 -5.17
N ARG A 130 1.53 17.41 -4.78
CA ARG A 130 2.80 17.23 -5.49
C ARG A 130 2.61 16.67 -6.90
N LEU A 131 1.70 15.72 -7.08
CA LEU A 131 1.37 15.18 -8.41
C LEU A 131 0.82 16.29 -9.33
N MET A 132 -0.09 17.13 -8.82
CA MET A 132 -0.62 18.29 -9.56
C MET A 132 0.47 19.31 -9.94
N GLN A 133 1.47 19.49 -9.10
CA GLN A 133 2.64 20.35 -9.38
C GLN A 133 3.65 19.68 -10.33
N ARG A 134 3.38 18.47 -10.84
CA ARG A 134 4.33 17.67 -11.63
C ARG A 134 5.64 17.33 -10.91
N LYS A 135 5.61 17.28 -9.60
CA LYS A 135 6.73 16.89 -8.72
C LYS A 135 6.32 15.69 -7.86
N PRO A 136 5.91 14.56 -8.46
CA PRO A 136 5.33 13.45 -7.70
C PRO A 136 6.34 12.85 -6.72
N ALA A 137 5.82 12.48 -5.54
CA ALA A 137 6.43 11.55 -4.61
C ALA A 137 5.76 10.18 -4.79
N LEU A 138 4.99 9.71 -3.80
CA LEU A 138 4.12 8.56 -4.00
C LEU A 138 2.93 8.95 -4.87
N ARG A 139 2.46 8.03 -5.71
CA ARG A 139 1.38 8.26 -6.68
C ARG A 139 0.21 7.34 -6.40
N PRO A 140 -1.03 7.77 -6.65
CA PRO A 140 -2.17 6.88 -6.56
C PRO A 140 -1.97 5.61 -7.40
N CYS A 141 -2.08 4.45 -6.73
CA CYS A 141 -1.70 3.16 -7.32
C CYS A 141 -2.55 2.80 -8.54
N THR A 142 -3.85 3.03 -8.51
CA THR A 142 -4.75 2.68 -9.62
C THR A 142 -4.41 3.43 -10.91
N PRO A 143 -4.36 4.78 -10.95
CA PRO A 143 -3.97 5.48 -12.17
C PRO A 143 -2.52 5.20 -12.58
N ALA A 144 -1.58 5.02 -11.63
CA ALA A 144 -0.23 4.62 -11.96
C ALA A 144 -0.18 3.23 -12.64
N GLY A 145 -1.01 2.30 -12.19
CA GLY A 145 -1.18 0.99 -12.81
C GLY A 145 -1.72 1.08 -14.23
N VAL A 146 -2.73 1.92 -14.46
CA VAL A 146 -3.29 2.16 -15.81
C VAL A 146 -2.21 2.68 -16.77
N ILE A 147 -1.43 3.67 -16.35
CA ILE A 147 -0.31 4.20 -17.17
C ILE A 147 0.76 3.13 -17.43
N THR A 148 0.98 2.22 -16.50
CA THR A 148 1.95 1.12 -16.67
C THR A 148 1.47 0.09 -17.70
N LEU A 149 0.16 -0.04 -17.92
CA LEU A 149 -0.44 -0.95 -18.90
C LEU A 149 -0.37 -0.41 -20.34
N LEU A 150 -0.30 0.91 -20.52
CA LEU A 150 -0.25 1.61 -21.82
C LEU A 150 1.19 1.74 -22.34
#